data_9dee6838f349e58cf16eb5b53c0bfdd2
#
_entry.id   9dee6838f349e58cf16eb5b53c0bfdd2
#
_cell.length_a   1.000
_cell.length_b   1.000
_cell.length_c   1.000
_cell.angle_alpha   90.00
_cell.angle_beta   90.00
_cell.angle_gamma   90.00
#
_symmetry.space_group_name_H-M   'P 1'
#
loop_
_entity.id
_entity.type
_entity.pdbx_description
1 polymer ?
#
loop_
_entity_poly.entity_id
_entity_poly.type
_entity_poly.pdbx_seq_one_letter_code
_entity_poly.pdbx_strand_id
1 'polypeptide(L)'
;MKSLLLLPTLCVLLSPPVQAADAVRSFIAADSSKKRIAIIDEQNEIAWERKIGPLHDLHVLPNGNVLFQDSWTHVLEVDPTTDKTIWEYEAATAPGNEGRRIEIHAFERLKNGNTMVVESGRSRILELDRDNNIVTMIPLKVENPSPHRDTRLVRKLDSGNYLVCHEGDGAVREYGPTGKVVWEYRVPLFGRKRARGHGVEGYGNQCFSAVRLKNGNTLIGTGNGHGIIEVTPAGQDVWSIHQNDLPGIQLAWVTSLQVLPGGNILIGNCHAGPDNPQLIEVNRRKEVVWTFQDFDRFGNATTNSQILSIDGERIGVGLR
;
A
#
# COMPACT_ATOMS: atom_id res chain seq x y z
N MET A 1 47.97 -7.80 65.10
CA MET A 1 46.92 -6.85 64.73
C MET A 1 46.76 -6.95 63.23
N LYS A 2 45.69 -7.58 62.76
CA LYS A 2 45.36 -7.69 61.30
C LYS A 2 44.29 -6.64 61.02
N SER A 3 44.62 -5.63 60.22
CA SER A 3 43.66 -4.63 59.75
C SER A 3 42.80 -5.23 58.62
N LEU A 4 41.51 -5.23 58.81
CA LEU A 4 40.49 -5.64 57.82
C LEU A 4 40.15 -4.36 57.03
N LEU A 5 40.50 -4.35 55.73
CA LEU A 5 40.02 -3.27 54.83
C LEU A 5 38.60 -3.67 54.31
N LEU A 6 37.62 -2.88 54.69
CA LEU A 6 36.26 -2.93 54.08
C LEU A 6 36.34 -2.13 52.76
N LEU A 7 36.08 -2.80 51.62
CA LEU A 7 35.80 -2.15 50.34
C LEU A 7 34.28 -1.74 50.29
N PRO A 8 33.94 -0.52 49.91
CA PRO A 8 32.56 -0.15 49.72
C PRO A 8 32.01 -0.78 48.42
N THR A 9 30.91 -1.53 48.56
CA THR A 9 30.14 -2.05 47.41
C THR A 9 29.38 -0.89 46.76
N LEU A 10 29.78 -0.49 45.55
CA LEU A 10 29.11 0.50 44.75
C LEU A 10 27.85 -0.12 44.15
N CYS A 11 26.67 0.18 44.69
CA CYS A 11 25.39 -0.20 44.13
C CYS A 11 25.06 0.71 42.95
N VAL A 12 25.29 0.23 41.71
CA VAL A 12 24.86 0.90 40.49
C VAL A 12 23.34 0.67 40.39
N LEU A 13 22.55 1.70 40.67
CA LEU A 13 21.11 1.73 40.38
C LEU A 13 20.95 1.86 38.86
N LEU A 14 20.70 0.74 38.19
CA LEU A 14 20.24 0.73 36.79
C LEU A 14 18.81 1.31 36.80
N SER A 15 18.66 2.55 36.34
CA SER A 15 17.34 3.09 36.01
C SER A 15 16.70 2.19 34.95
N PRO A 16 15.41 1.81 35.10
CA PRO A 16 14.73 1.07 34.05
C PRO A 16 14.77 1.92 32.76
N PRO A 17 14.90 1.27 31.58
CA PRO A 17 14.82 1.99 30.32
C PRO A 17 13.47 2.72 30.28
N VAL A 18 13.53 4.03 30.03
CA VAL A 18 12.33 4.82 29.71
C VAL A 18 11.79 4.22 28.44
N GLN A 19 10.67 3.48 28.53
CA GLN A 19 9.94 3.02 27.38
C GLN A 19 9.46 4.28 26.67
N ALA A 20 10.00 4.57 25.48
CA ALA A 20 9.51 5.66 24.65
C ALA A 20 8.00 5.42 24.47
N ALA A 21 7.18 6.42 24.76
CA ALA A 21 5.76 6.34 24.45
C ALA A 21 5.64 5.99 22.98
N ASP A 22 4.79 5.00 22.67
CA ASP A 22 4.58 4.60 21.27
C ASP A 22 4.12 5.83 20.49
N ALA A 23 4.90 6.21 19.48
CA ALA A 23 4.62 7.38 18.67
C ALA A 23 3.23 7.26 18.04
N VAL A 24 2.39 8.30 18.20
CA VAL A 24 1.02 8.30 17.66
C VAL A 24 1.01 8.52 16.15
N ARG A 25 -0.03 8.03 15.49
CA ARG A 25 -0.20 8.12 14.02
C ARG A 25 -1.57 8.69 13.69
N SER A 26 -1.61 9.65 12.74
CA SER A 26 -2.81 9.90 11.96
C SER A 26 -2.69 9.20 10.62
N PHE A 27 -3.77 8.58 10.16
CA PHE A 27 -3.76 7.83 8.92
C PHE A 27 -5.12 7.82 8.25
N ILE A 28 -5.14 7.51 6.95
CA ILE A 28 -6.35 7.14 6.22
C ILE A 28 -6.29 5.65 5.91
N ALA A 29 -7.43 4.98 6.01
CA ALA A 29 -7.57 3.58 5.60
C ALA A 29 -8.93 3.34 4.94
N ALA A 30 -8.99 2.33 4.07
CA ALA A 30 -10.22 1.90 3.44
C ALA A 30 -10.44 0.40 3.63
N ASP A 31 -11.66 0.03 4.00
CA ASP A 31 -12.09 -1.35 4.20
C ASP A 31 -13.33 -1.66 3.37
N SER A 32 -13.19 -2.61 2.44
CA SER A 32 -14.28 -3.02 1.54
C SER A 32 -15.35 -3.83 2.25
N SER A 33 -15.05 -4.56 3.34
CA SER A 33 -16.03 -5.35 4.09
C SER A 33 -16.95 -4.49 4.94
N LYS A 34 -16.45 -3.40 5.50
CA LYS A 34 -17.24 -2.38 6.22
C LYS A 34 -17.76 -1.30 5.29
N LYS A 35 -17.33 -1.29 4.01
CA LYS A 35 -17.69 -0.26 3.02
C LYS A 35 -17.36 1.14 3.51
N ARG A 36 -16.17 1.32 4.07
CA ARG A 36 -15.73 2.55 4.72
C ARG A 36 -14.36 2.98 4.22
N ILE A 37 -14.19 4.28 4.01
CA ILE A 37 -12.93 4.98 4.00
C ILE A 37 -12.97 6.01 5.12
N ALA A 38 -11.92 6.10 5.94
CA ALA A 38 -11.88 7.05 7.04
C ALA A 38 -10.48 7.57 7.32
N ILE A 39 -10.39 8.82 7.76
CA ILE A 39 -9.19 9.40 8.39
C ILE A 39 -9.33 9.22 9.91
N ILE A 40 -8.32 8.59 10.48
CA ILE A 40 -8.16 8.44 11.92
C ILE A 40 -7.09 9.43 12.38
N ASP A 41 -7.42 10.26 13.37
CA ASP A 41 -6.50 11.24 13.92
C ASP A 41 -5.55 10.62 14.99
N GLU A 42 -4.66 11.41 15.54
CA GLU A 42 -3.69 10.97 16.55
C GLU A 42 -4.32 10.69 17.93
N GLN A 43 -5.56 11.11 18.15
CA GLN A 43 -6.37 10.73 19.32
C GLN A 43 -7.14 9.43 19.10
N ASN A 44 -6.90 8.77 17.95
CA ASN A 44 -7.58 7.55 17.52
C ASN A 44 -9.09 7.76 17.29
N GLU A 45 -9.50 8.99 16.92
CA GLU A 45 -10.88 9.31 16.57
C GLU A 45 -11.06 9.44 15.06
N ILE A 46 -12.31 9.27 14.59
CA ILE A 46 -12.64 9.47 13.17
C ILE A 46 -12.73 10.97 12.88
N ALA A 47 -11.74 11.51 12.18
CA ALA A 47 -11.73 12.92 11.77
C ALA A 47 -12.56 13.16 10.50
N TRP A 48 -12.68 12.17 9.63
CA TRP A 48 -13.50 12.19 8.42
C TRP A 48 -13.80 10.75 7.96
N GLU A 49 -14.98 10.53 7.40
CA GLU A 49 -15.32 9.24 6.81
C GLU A 49 -16.31 9.36 5.65
N ARG A 50 -16.30 8.37 4.76
CA ARG A 50 -17.32 8.16 3.74
C ARG A 50 -17.63 6.69 3.56
N LYS A 51 -18.88 6.44 3.12
CA LYS A 51 -19.29 5.13 2.63
C LYS A 51 -18.75 4.94 1.21
N ILE A 52 -18.16 3.79 0.97
CA ILE A 52 -17.60 3.40 -0.33
C ILE A 52 -18.14 2.03 -0.77
N GLY A 53 -17.95 1.73 -2.06
CA GLY A 53 -18.01 0.38 -2.59
C GLY A 53 -16.63 -0.33 -2.54
N PRO A 54 -16.33 -1.20 -3.51
CA PRO A 54 -15.00 -1.81 -3.63
C PRO A 54 -13.93 -0.75 -3.93
N LEU A 55 -12.77 -0.90 -3.28
CA LEU A 55 -11.64 0.02 -3.41
C LEU A 55 -10.33 -0.75 -3.34
N HIS A 56 -9.35 -0.36 -4.18
CA HIS A 56 -7.97 -0.86 -4.09
C HIS A 56 -6.93 0.25 -3.90
N ASP A 57 -7.22 1.49 -4.29
CA ASP A 57 -6.27 2.60 -4.14
C ASP A 57 -6.92 3.82 -3.49
N LEU A 58 -6.10 4.60 -2.80
CA LEU A 58 -6.46 5.87 -2.17
C LEU A 58 -5.23 6.76 -2.00
N HIS A 59 -5.44 8.08 -1.98
CA HIS A 59 -4.38 9.06 -1.71
C HIS A 59 -4.94 10.25 -0.93
N VAL A 60 -4.23 10.71 0.10
CA VAL A 60 -4.39 12.07 0.60
C VAL A 60 -3.38 12.94 -0.15
N LEU A 61 -3.90 13.90 -0.88
CA LEU A 61 -3.11 14.79 -1.73
C LEU A 61 -2.41 15.88 -0.90
N PRO A 62 -1.37 16.56 -1.42
CA PRO A 62 -0.68 17.63 -0.69
C PRO A 62 -1.58 18.78 -0.23
N ASN A 63 -2.68 19.05 -0.95
CA ASN A 63 -3.69 20.05 -0.58
C ASN A 63 -4.67 19.57 0.51
N GLY A 64 -4.56 18.32 0.96
CA GLY A 64 -5.45 17.71 1.95
C GLY A 64 -6.67 16.99 1.37
N ASN A 65 -6.94 17.12 0.07
CA ASN A 65 -8.05 16.40 -0.57
C ASN A 65 -7.76 14.89 -0.59
N VAL A 66 -8.84 14.11 -0.59
CA VAL A 66 -8.77 12.65 -0.68
C VAL A 66 -9.15 12.22 -2.10
N LEU A 67 -8.23 11.54 -2.78
CA LEU A 67 -8.46 10.89 -4.06
C LEU A 67 -8.67 9.40 -3.81
N PHE A 68 -9.83 8.86 -4.16
CA PHE A 68 -10.20 7.47 -3.91
C PHE A 68 -11.23 6.98 -4.93
N GLN A 69 -11.53 5.69 -4.92
CA GLN A 69 -12.63 5.12 -5.69
C GLN A 69 -13.78 4.71 -4.75
N ASP A 70 -15.01 4.87 -5.17
CA ASP A 70 -16.19 4.42 -4.44
C ASP A 70 -16.94 3.27 -5.13
N SER A 71 -16.48 2.89 -6.31
CA SER A 71 -16.90 1.70 -7.05
C SER A 71 -15.75 1.16 -7.91
N TRP A 72 -15.97 0.06 -8.62
CA TRP A 72 -14.94 -0.46 -9.54
C TRP A 72 -14.61 0.47 -10.70
N THR A 73 -15.48 1.41 -11.05
CA THR A 73 -15.32 2.25 -12.25
C THR A 73 -15.20 3.74 -11.95
N HIS A 74 -15.53 4.16 -10.72
CA HIS A 74 -15.62 5.57 -10.37
C HIS A 74 -14.51 6.00 -9.42
N VAL A 75 -13.73 7.01 -9.83
CA VAL A 75 -12.67 7.65 -9.05
C VAL A 75 -13.05 9.10 -8.80
N LEU A 76 -12.87 9.57 -7.56
CA LEU A 76 -13.23 10.93 -7.17
C LEU A 76 -12.18 11.56 -6.25
N GLU A 77 -11.98 12.88 -6.40
CA GLU A 77 -11.26 13.74 -5.47
C GLU A 77 -12.27 14.53 -4.63
N VAL A 78 -12.16 14.44 -3.31
CA VAL A 78 -13.07 15.09 -2.36
C VAL A 78 -12.27 15.98 -1.42
N ASP A 79 -12.79 17.17 -1.15
CA ASP A 79 -12.34 17.99 -0.03
C ASP A 79 -12.96 17.47 1.28
N PRO A 80 -12.20 16.89 2.21
CA PRO A 80 -12.75 16.32 3.44
C PRO A 80 -13.30 17.37 4.41
N THR A 81 -12.97 18.65 4.23
CA THR A 81 -13.47 19.74 5.08
C THR A 81 -14.89 20.15 4.72
N THR A 82 -15.21 20.16 3.42
CA THR A 82 -16.51 20.59 2.90
C THR A 82 -17.37 19.43 2.39
N ASP A 83 -16.80 18.24 2.31
CA ASP A 83 -17.35 17.01 1.72
C ASP A 83 -17.77 17.16 0.26
N LYS A 84 -17.19 18.14 -0.47
CA LYS A 84 -17.48 18.39 -1.88
C LYS A 84 -16.59 17.57 -2.79
N THR A 85 -17.17 17.00 -3.84
CA THR A 85 -16.41 16.42 -4.95
C THR A 85 -15.80 17.54 -5.79
N ILE A 86 -14.49 17.49 -5.95
CA ILE A 86 -13.65 18.47 -6.66
C ILE A 86 -13.37 18.00 -8.09
N TRP A 87 -13.27 16.69 -8.29
CA TRP A 87 -13.03 16.06 -9.57
C TRP A 87 -13.53 14.61 -9.51
N GLU A 88 -13.99 14.08 -10.65
CA GLU A 88 -14.42 12.69 -10.76
C GLU A 88 -14.15 12.15 -12.16
N TYR A 89 -14.00 10.82 -12.27
CA TYR A 89 -13.88 10.08 -13.52
C TYR A 89 -14.67 8.77 -13.44
N GLU A 90 -15.57 8.56 -14.42
CA GLU A 90 -16.36 7.35 -14.55
C GLU A 90 -15.90 6.53 -15.77
N ALA A 91 -15.16 5.46 -15.52
CA ALA A 91 -14.61 4.62 -16.58
C ALA A 91 -15.66 3.85 -17.37
N ALA A 92 -16.80 3.49 -16.76
CA ALA A 92 -17.85 2.72 -17.43
C ALA A 92 -18.45 3.47 -18.63
N THR A 93 -18.49 4.80 -18.56
CA THR A 93 -19.05 5.67 -19.61
C THR A 93 -17.98 6.38 -20.44
N ALA A 94 -16.71 6.13 -20.14
CA ALA A 94 -15.60 6.74 -20.88
C ALA A 94 -15.54 6.22 -22.33
N PRO A 95 -15.20 7.08 -23.31
CA PRO A 95 -15.14 6.72 -24.71
C PRO A 95 -14.26 5.47 -24.97
N GLY A 96 -14.81 4.49 -25.70
CA GLY A 96 -14.14 3.24 -26.05
C GLY A 96 -14.24 2.14 -24.97
N ASN A 97 -15.00 2.36 -23.90
CA ASN A 97 -15.26 1.38 -22.85
C ASN A 97 -16.64 0.73 -22.95
N GLU A 98 -17.44 1.12 -23.94
CA GLU A 98 -18.83 0.68 -24.12
C GLU A 98 -18.95 -0.84 -24.17
N GLY A 99 -19.81 -1.40 -23.33
CA GLY A 99 -20.08 -2.84 -23.25
C GLY A 99 -18.92 -3.70 -22.70
N ARG A 100 -17.87 -3.11 -22.18
CA ARG A 100 -16.74 -3.81 -21.58
C ARG A 100 -16.81 -3.81 -20.06
N ARG A 101 -16.32 -4.88 -19.45
CA ARG A 101 -16.06 -4.90 -18.01
C ARG A 101 -14.74 -4.19 -17.75
N ILE A 102 -14.82 -3.06 -17.05
CA ILE A 102 -13.68 -2.27 -16.60
C ILE A 102 -13.63 -2.29 -15.08
N GLU A 103 -12.43 -2.38 -14.53
CA GLU A 103 -12.19 -2.15 -13.11
C GLU A 103 -10.97 -1.23 -12.98
N ILE A 104 -11.07 -0.20 -12.13
CA ILE A 104 -9.96 0.67 -11.79
C ILE A 104 -9.34 0.13 -10.50
N HIS A 105 -8.03 -0.12 -10.51
CA HIS A 105 -7.32 -0.62 -9.33
C HIS A 105 -6.19 0.29 -8.90
N ALA A 106 -5.83 1.29 -9.71
CA ALA A 106 -4.83 2.29 -9.38
C ALA A 106 -5.13 3.61 -10.06
N PHE A 107 -4.83 4.68 -9.37
CA PHE A 107 -4.86 6.05 -9.87
C PHE A 107 -3.90 6.91 -9.05
N GLU A 108 -3.47 8.05 -9.62
CA GLU A 108 -2.55 8.94 -8.95
C GLU A 108 -2.70 10.36 -9.50
N ARG A 109 -2.74 11.38 -8.61
CA ARG A 109 -2.61 12.77 -9.03
C ARG A 109 -1.14 13.06 -9.31
N LEU A 110 -0.82 13.36 -10.57
CA LEU A 110 0.54 13.59 -11.01
C LEU A 110 1.02 15.02 -10.69
N LYS A 111 2.34 15.22 -10.62
CA LYS A 111 2.96 16.52 -10.35
C LYS A 111 2.57 17.63 -11.34
N ASN A 112 2.21 17.27 -12.58
CA ASN A 112 1.74 18.22 -13.63
C ASN A 112 0.25 18.56 -13.52
N GLY A 113 -0.47 18.01 -12.53
CA GLY A 113 -1.90 18.21 -12.30
C GLY A 113 -2.82 17.22 -13.01
N ASN A 114 -2.30 16.41 -13.94
CA ASN A 114 -3.06 15.33 -14.57
C ASN A 114 -3.37 14.21 -13.55
N THR A 115 -4.32 13.34 -13.90
CA THR A 115 -4.60 12.13 -13.13
C THR A 115 -4.22 10.92 -13.96
N MET A 116 -3.32 10.09 -13.44
CA MET A 116 -3.14 8.74 -13.95
C MET A 116 -4.32 7.89 -13.48
N VAL A 117 -4.92 7.11 -14.39
CA VAL A 117 -5.96 6.11 -14.10
C VAL A 117 -5.60 4.83 -14.85
N VAL A 118 -5.75 3.68 -14.18
CA VAL A 118 -5.40 2.39 -14.75
C VAL A 118 -6.65 1.56 -14.96
N GLU A 119 -6.99 1.32 -16.22
CA GLU A 119 -8.17 0.55 -16.61
C GLU A 119 -7.82 -0.91 -16.82
N SER A 120 -8.02 -1.72 -15.79
CA SER A 120 -7.99 -3.18 -15.85
C SER A 120 -9.17 -3.68 -16.70
N GLY A 121 -8.95 -4.73 -17.49
CA GLY A 121 -9.90 -5.17 -18.52
C GLY A 121 -9.72 -4.46 -19.87
N ARG A 122 -9.04 -3.32 -19.89
CA ARG A 122 -8.54 -2.65 -21.10
C ARG A 122 -7.02 -2.74 -21.24
N SER A 123 -6.36 -3.20 -20.18
CA SER A 123 -4.91 -3.33 -20.10
C SER A 123 -4.21 -2.05 -20.55
N ARG A 124 -4.61 -0.92 -19.95
CA ARG A 124 -4.03 0.40 -20.29
C ARG A 124 -3.92 1.33 -19.08
N ILE A 125 -2.91 2.19 -19.12
CA ILE A 125 -2.80 3.36 -18.28
C ILE A 125 -3.24 4.58 -19.08
N LEU A 126 -4.05 5.43 -18.50
CA LEU A 126 -4.43 6.74 -19.03
C LEU A 126 -3.82 7.84 -18.17
N GLU A 127 -3.36 8.93 -18.78
CA GLU A 127 -3.21 10.20 -18.09
C GLU A 127 -4.28 11.15 -18.62
N LEU A 128 -5.08 11.66 -17.70
CA LEU A 128 -6.22 12.54 -17.95
C LEU A 128 -5.87 13.95 -17.49
N ASP A 129 -6.24 14.95 -18.27
CA ASP A 129 -6.24 16.32 -17.79
C ASP A 129 -7.42 16.57 -16.79
N ARG A 130 -7.59 17.82 -16.34
CA ARG A 130 -8.67 18.13 -15.36
C ARG A 130 -10.07 18.06 -15.97
N ASP A 131 -10.21 18.07 -17.28
CA ASP A 131 -11.46 17.95 -18.02
C ASP A 131 -11.71 16.51 -18.52
N ASN A 132 -10.90 15.55 -18.02
CA ASN A 132 -10.94 14.12 -18.39
C ASN A 132 -10.57 13.81 -19.85
N ASN A 133 -9.90 14.74 -20.55
CA ASN A 133 -9.34 14.43 -21.87
C ASN A 133 -8.12 13.52 -21.70
N ILE A 134 -8.02 12.49 -22.55
CA ILE A 134 -6.88 11.58 -22.56
C ILE A 134 -5.67 12.31 -23.16
N VAL A 135 -4.66 12.58 -22.33
CA VAL A 135 -3.39 13.20 -22.72
C VAL A 135 -2.36 12.15 -23.14
N THR A 136 -2.38 11.01 -22.43
CA THR A 136 -1.44 9.90 -22.67
C THR A 136 -2.17 8.59 -22.49
N MET A 137 -1.83 7.61 -23.33
CA MET A 137 -2.30 6.21 -23.19
C MET A 137 -1.12 5.25 -23.34
N ILE A 138 -0.92 4.40 -22.34
CA ILE A 138 0.14 3.40 -22.31
C ILE A 138 -0.50 2.01 -22.35
N PRO A 139 -0.27 1.21 -23.40
CA PRO A 139 -0.75 -0.17 -23.43
C PRO A 139 0.06 -1.04 -22.48
N LEU A 140 -0.61 -1.97 -21.80
CA LEU A 140 0.00 -2.92 -20.88
C LEU A 140 0.02 -4.33 -21.48
N LYS A 141 1.11 -5.05 -21.24
CA LYS A 141 1.22 -6.48 -21.54
C LYS A 141 0.57 -7.27 -20.41
N VAL A 142 -0.48 -8.03 -20.71
CA VAL A 142 -1.15 -8.95 -19.78
C VAL A 142 -1.10 -10.35 -20.36
N GLU A 143 -0.59 -11.31 -19.58
CA GLU A 143 -0.45 -12.71 -20.03
C GLU A 143 -1.69 -13.55 -19.69
N ASN A 144 -2.34 -13.23 -18.54
CA ASN A 144 -3.53 -13.92 -18.05
C ASN A 144 -4.70 -12.93 -17.91
N PRO A 145 -5.35 -12.52 -19.01
CA PRO A 145 -6.35 -11.46 -18.99
C PRO A 145 -7.52 -11.74 -18.05
N SER A 146 -7.77 -10.79 -17.15
CA SER A 146 -8.91 -10.78 -16.23
C SER A 146 -9.15 -9.35 -15.76
N PRO A 147 -10.30 -8.74 -16.03
CA PRO A 147 -10.57 -7.38 -15.59
C PRO A 147 -10.30 -7.15 -14.11
N HIS A 148 -10.49 -8.17 -13.28
CA HIS A 148 -10.23 -8.09 -11.84
C HIS A 148 -8.75 -8.27 -11.46
N ARG A 149 -7.89 -8.81 -12.33
CA ARG A 149 -6.51 -9.18 -11.98
C ARG A 149 -5.43 -8.74 -12.98
N ASP A 150 -5.81 -8.00 -14.03
CA ASP A 150 -4.84 -7.50 -15.01
C ASP A 150 -3.82 -6.59 -14.35
N THR A 151 -4.29 -5.75 -13.42
CA THR A 151 -3.45 -4.82 -12.66
C THR A 151 -3.87 -4.75 -11.20
N ARG A 152 -2.95 -4.33 -10.34
CA ARG A 152 -3.18 -3.83 -8.99
C ARG A 152 -2.54 -2.45 -8.88
N LEU A 153 -1.88 -2.10 -7.79
CA LEU A 153 -1.32 -0.76 -7.64
C LEU A 153 -0.29 -0.46 -8.73
N VAL A 154 -0.38 0.75 -9.24
CA VAL A 154 0.50 1.30 -10.28
C VAL A 154 0.98 2.67 -9.83
N ARG A 155 2.26 2.97 -10.07
CA ARG A 155 2.83 4.28 -9.74
C ARG A 155 3.66 4.81 -10.90
N LYS A 156 3.53 6.11 -11.17
CA LYS A 156 4.42 6.79 -12.11
C LYS A 156 5.73 7.13 -11.42
N LEU A 157 6.83 6.68 -11.98
CA LEU A 157 8.17 6.93 -11.45
C LEU A 157 8.69 8.31 -11.88
N ASP A 158 9.66 8.85 -11.12
CA ASP A 158 10.34 10.11 -11.48
C ASP A 158 11.07 10.04 -12.83
N SER A 159 11.42 8.84 -13.30
CA SER A 159 11.96 8.59 -14.64
C SER A 159 10.94 8.83 -15.76
N GLY A 160 9.65 8.97 -15.44
CA GLY A 160 8.54 9.01 -16.38
C GLY A 160 7.98 7.64 -16.77
N ASN A 161 8.59 6.55 -16.29
CA ASN A 161 8.11 5.18 -16.47
C ASN A 161 6.98 4.86 -15.48
N TYR A 162 6.32 3.71 -15.67
CA TYR A 162 5.22 3.25 -14.83
C TYR A 162 5.55 1.88 -14.22
N LEU A 163 5.51 1.78 -12.90
CA LEU A 163 5.72 0.51 -12.18
C LEU A 163 4.35 -0.12 -11.91
N VAL A 164 4.11 -1.31 -12.44
CA VAL A 164 2.81 -1.97 -12.50
C VAL A 164 2.85 -3.34 -11.83
N CYS A 165 1.96 -3.59 -10.87
CA CYS A 165 1.70 -4.93 -10.36
C CYS A 165 0.65 -5.63 -11.23
N HIS A 166 1.00 -6.78 -11.81
CA HIS A 166 0.11 -7.67 -12.54
C HIS A 166 -0.23 -8.89 -11.67
N GLU A 167 -1.34 -8.82 -10.96
CA GLU A 167 -1.74 -9.90 -10.03
C GLU A 167 -1.92 -11.23 -10.76
N GLY A 168 -2.67 -11.23 -11.86
CA GLY A 168 -2.95 -12.43 -12.64
C GLY A 168 -1.71 -13.10 -13.23
N ASP A 169 -0.66 -12.31 -13.52
CA ASP A 169 0.61 -12.79 -14.06
C ASP A 169 1.62 -13.15 -12.95
N GLY A 170 1.39 -12.70 -11.71
CA GLY A 170 2.34 -12.83 -10.62
C GLY A 170 3.65 -12.08 -10.92
N ALA A 171 3.56 -10.90 -11.51
CA ALA A 171 4.70 -10.15 -11.99
C ALA A 171 4.58 -8.65 -11.69
N VAL A 172 5.71 -8.01 -11.43
CA VAL A 172 5.85 -6.56 -11.43
C VAL A 172 6.61 -6.15 -12.68
N ARG A 173 6.06 -5.22 -13.46
CA ARG A 173 6.69 -4.70 -14.69
C ARG A 173 6.87 -3.19 -14.61
N GLU A 174 7.99 -2.71 -15.15
CA GLU A 174 8.19 -1.30 -15.43
C GLU A 174 8.01 -1.06 -16.92
N TYR A 175 7.14 -0.10 -17.23
CA TYR A 175 6.81 0.28 -18.60
C TYR A 175 7.38 1.66 -18.92
N GLY A 176 8.06 1.78 -20.05
CA GLY A 176 8.40 3.09 -20.63
C GLY A 176 7.18 3.80 -21.23
N PRO A 177 7.34 5.08 -21.63
CA PRO A 177 6.24 5.90 -22.15
C PRO A 177 5.56 5.38 -23.42
N THR A 178 6.15 4.41 -24.10
CA THR A 178 5.59 3.77 -25.30
C THR A 178 4.87 2.44 -25.01
N GLY A 179 4.78 2.03 -23.74
CA GLY A 179 4.25 0.71 -23.35
C GLY A 179 5.27 -0.43 -23.48
N LYS A 180 6.55 -0.11 -23.80
CA LYS A 180 7.62 -1.12 -23.79
C LYS A 180 7.95 -1.52 -22.35
N VAL A 181 7.96 -2.82 -22.06
CA VAL A 181 8.49 -3.35 -20.78
C VAL A 181 10.01 -3.15 -20.77
N VAL A 182 10.50 -2.41 -19.78
CA VAL A 182 11.94 -2.12 -19.62
C VAL A 182 12.56 -2.88 -18.45
N TRP A 183 11.73 -3.38 -17.52
CA TRP A 183 12.11 -4.26 -16.42
C TRP A 183 10.94 -5.17 -16.04
N GLU A 184 11.23 -6.39 -15.62
CA GLU A 184 10.24 -7.35 -15.12
C GLU A 184 10.83 -8.15 -13.97
N TYR A 185 10.01 -8.36 -12.93
CA TYR A 185 10.29 -9.31 -11.85
C TYR A 185 9.08 -10.22 -11.64
N ARG A 186 9.30 -11.54 -11.68
CA ARG A 186 8.27 -12.54 -11.39
C ARG A 186 8.36 -12.96 -9.94
N VAL A 187 7.28 -12.75 -9.20
CA VAL A 187 7.22 -13.11 -7.78
C VAL A 187 7.28 -14.62 -7.64
N PRO A 188 8.30 -15.15 -6.95
CA PRO A 188 8.44 -16.60 -6.79
C PRO A 188 7.45 -17.15 -5.77
N LEU A 189 7.23 -18.46 -5.82
CA LEU A 189 6.45 -19.18 -4.80
C LEU A 189 7.29 -19.59 -3.58
N PHE A 190 8.56 -19.23 -3.51
CA PHE A 190 9.49 -19.55 -2.42
C PHE A 190 9.47 -21.04 -2.01
N GLY A 191 9.35 -21.93 -3.00
CA GLY A 191 9.28 -23.38 -2.78
C GLY A 191 7.96 -23.92 -2.24
N ARG A 192 6.96 -23.06 -2.00
CA ARG A 192 5.64 -23.46 -1.50
C ARG A 192 4.69 -23.81 -2.67
N LYS A 193 3.70 -24.63 -2.39
CA LYS A 193 2.62 -24.92 -3.35
C LYS A 193 1.51 -23.88 -3.23
N ARG A 194 0.84 -23.57 -4.36
CA ARG A 194 -0.37 -22.73 -4.33
C ARG A 194 -1.47 -23.37 -3.50
N ALA A 195 -2.16 -22.58 -2.70
CA ALA A 195 -3.31 -22.96 -1.92
C ALA A 195 -4.46 -21.98 -2.16
N ARG A 196 -5.70 -22.47 -2.19
CA ARG A 196 -6.90 -21.63 -2.29
C ARG A 196 -7.18 -20.96 -0.96
N GLY A 197 -7.79 -19.78 -1.02
CA GLY A 197 -8.16 -18.99 0.16
C GLY A 197 -7.74 -17.54 0.00
N HIS A 198 -8.36 -16.65 0.79
CA HIS A 198 -8.01 -15.23 0.83
C HIS A 198 -7.31 -14.85 2.15
N GLY A 199 -7.44 -15.69 3.19
CA GLY A 199 -6.80 -15.49 4.47
C GLY A 199 -5.40 -16.12 4.53
N VAL A 200 -4.96 -16.36 5.74
CA VAL A 200 -3.63 -16.92 6.05
C VAL A 200 -3.43 -18.33 5.51
N GLU A 201 -4.50 -19.05 5.19
CA GLU A 201 -4.53 -20.41 4.63
C GLU A 201 -4.23 -20.43 3.11
N GLY A 202 -4.57 -19.34 2.40
CA GLY A 202 -4.30 -19.20 0.97
C GLY A 202 -2.80 -19.08 0.69
N TYR A 203 -2.37 -19.30 -0.55
CA TYR A 203 -0.99 -19.02 -0.94
C TYR A 203 -0.83 -18.93 -2.46
N GLY A 204 -0.06 -17.95 -2.90
CA GLY A 204 0.22 -17.75 -4.32
C GLY A 204 1.36 -16.75 -4.57
N ASN A 205 1.39 -16.18 -5.75
CA ASN A 205 2.32 -15.12 -6.12
C ASN A 205 1.59 -13.90 -6.73
N GLN A 206 0.38 -13.67 -6.30
CA GLN A 206 -0.48 -12.58 -6.76
C GLN A 206 -0.04 -11.28 -6.10
N CYS A 207 1.00 -10.63 -6.65
CA CYS A 207 1.52 -9.35 -6.11
C CYS A 207 0.45 -8.25 -6.18
N PHE A 208 0.51 -7.32 -5.22
CA PHE A 208 -0.50 -6.27 -5.11
C PHE A 208 0.09 -4.85 -5.18
N SER A 209 1.22 -4.60 -4.55
CA SER A 209 1.88 -3.30 -4.51
C SER A 209 3.36 -3.41 -4.82
N ALA A 210 3.93 -2.34 -5.39
CA ALA A 210 5.36 -2.23 -5.63
C ALA A 210 5.80 -0.77 -5.49
N VAL A 211 6.92 -0.56 -4.82
CA VAL A 211 7.49 0.77 -4.54
C VAL A 211 8.93 0.82 -5.01
N ARG A 212 9.26 1.75 -5.90
CA ARG A 212 10.64 1.99 -6.31
C ARG A 212 11.35 2.80 -5.23
N LEU A 213 12.40 2.23 -4.65
CA LEU A 213 13.22 2.88 -3.62
C LEU A 213 14.27 3.83 -4.23
N LYS A 214 14.75 4.79 -3.43
CA LYS A 214 15.78 5.76 -3.86
C LYS A 214 17.11 5.13 -4.30
N ASN A 215 17.42 3.93 -3.78
CA ASN A 215 18.62 3.17 -4.15
C ASN A 215 18.46 2.38 -5.47
N GLY A 216 17.28 2.48 -6.13
CA GLY A 216 16.94 1.77 -7.35
C GLY A 216 16.32 0.39 -7.14
N ASN A 217 16.32 -0.15 -5.93
CA ASN A 217 15.65 -1.41 -5.62
C ASN A 217 14.11 -1.24 -5.69
N THR A 218 13.40 -2.35 -5.80
CA THR A 218 11.93 -2.36 -5.76
C THR A 218 11.46 -3.16 -4.55
N LEU A 219 10.66 -2.52 -3.70
CA LEU A 219 9.95 -3.19 -2.62
C LEU A 219 8.61 -3.70 -3.15
N ILE A 220 8.28 -4.97 -2.95
CA ILE A 220 7.09 -5.62 -3.51
C ILE A 220 6.28 -6.25 -2.40
N GLY A 221 5.00 -5.86 -2.27
CA GLY A 221 4.00 -6.56 -1.49
C GLY A 221 3.47 -7.75 -2.28
N THR A 222 3.72 -8.94 -1.77
CA THR A 222 3.48 -10.17 -2.53
C THR A 222 2.02 -10.63 -2.53
N GLY A 223 1.10 -9.79 -2.00
CA GLY A 223 -0.32 -10.12 -1.95
C GLY A 223 -0.55 -11.44 -1.19
N ASN A 224 -1.15 -12.43 -1.85
CA ASN A 224 -1.34 -13.76 -1.27
C ASN A 224 -0.05 -14.62 -1.17
N GLY A 225 1.11 -14.05 -1.43
CA GLY A 225 2.41 -14.61 -1.05
C GLY A 225 2.76 -14.32 0.42
N HIS A 226 1.90 -13.53 1.09
CA HIS A 226 1.96 -13.23 2.52
C HIS A 226 3.28 -12.62 2.99
N GLY A 227 3.77 -11.65 2.27
CA GLY A 227 5.03 -11.04 2.63
C GLY A 227 5.42 -9.84 1.79
N ILE A 228 6.64 -9.39 2.05
CA ILE A 228 7.30 -8.31 1.34
C ILE A 228 8.66 -8.79 0.92
N ILE A 229 9.08 -8.41 -0.28
CA ILE A 229 10.44 -8.64 -0.77
C ILE A 229 11.03 -7.34 -1.31
N GLU A 230 12.31 -7.16 -1.15
CA GLU A 230 13.07 -6.10 -1.82
C GLU A 230 14.01 -6.73 -2.83
N VAL A 231 13.91 -6.28 -4.08
CA VAL A 231 14.70 -6.81 -5.18
C VAL A 231 15.56 -5.71 -5.82
N THR A 232 16.78 -6.08 -6.21
CA THR A 232 17.66 -5.17 -6.95
C THR A 232 17.17 -4.97 -8.38
N PRO A 233 17.67 -3.96 -9.13
CA PRO A 233 17.42 -3.84 -10.56
C PRO A 233 17.78 -5.09 -11.37
N ALA A 234 18.73 -5.90 -10.90
CA ALA A 234 19.12 -7.17 -11.50
C ALA A 234 18.19 -8.35 -11.11
N GLY A 235 17.13 -8.10 -10.31
CA GLY A 235 16.18 -9.14 -9.89
C GLY A 235 16.67 -10.04 -8.76
N GLN A 236 17.67 -9.60 -7.96
CA GLN A 236 18.15 -10.35 -6.80
C GLN A 236 17.40 -9.93 -5.55
N ASP A 237 16.90 -10.90 -4.78
CA ASP A 237 16.27 -10.68 -3.48
C ASP A 237 17.35 -10.29 -2.47
N VAL A 238 17.17 -9.13 -1.81
CA VAL A 238 18.16 -8.59 -0.85
C VAL A 238 17.60 -8.40 0.55
N TRP A 239 16.28 -8.39 0.70
CA TRP A 239 15.58 -8.29 1.98
C TRP A 239 14.15 -8.80 1.83
N SER A 240 13.60 -9.41 2.88
CA SER A 240 12.21 -9.91 2.85
C SER A 240 11.61 -9.98 4.25
N ILE A 241 10.27 -9.96 4.33
CA ILE A 241 9.48 -10.42 5.47
C ILE A 241 8.51 -11.46 4.91
N HIS A 242 8.48 -12.63 5.51
CA HIS A 242 7.55 -13.71 5.17
C HIS A 242 6.43 -13.82 6.21
N GLN A 243 5.45 -14.66 5.93
CA GLN A 243 4.18 -14.81 6.64
C GLN A 243 4.28 -14.81 8.18
N ASN A 244 5.30 -15.46 8.74
CA ASN A 244 5.45 -15.67 10.19
C ASN A 244 6.76 -15.07 10.76
N ASP A 245 7.39 -14.14 10.03
CA ASP A 245 8.65 -13.53 10.48
C ASP A 245 8.45 -12.50 11.60
N LEU A 246 7.24 -11.95 11.74
CA LEU A 246 6.94 -10.93 12.76
C LEU A 246 6.40 -11.61 14.03
N PRO A 247 6.97 -11.33 15.22
CA PRO A 247 6.55 -11.98 16.47
C PRO A 247 5.07 -11.74 16.78
N GLY A 248 4.29 -12.84 16.93
CA GLY A 248 2.88 -12.77 17.27
C GLY A 248 1.96 -12.26 16.16
N ILE A 249 2.46 -12.02 14.96
CA ILE A 249 1.69 -11.53 13.82
C ILE A 249 1.83 -12.50 12.66
N GLN A 250 0.70 -12.82 12.04
CA GLN A 250 0.66 -13.59 10.82
C GLN A 250 0.22 -12.69 9.66
N LEU A 251 1.06 -12.59 8.62
CA LEU A 251 0.69 -11.87 7.41
C LEU A 251 -0.23 -12.73 6.54
N ALA A 252 -1.22 -12.06 5.92
CA ALA A 252 -2.07 -12.65 4.92
C ALA A 252 -1.90 -11.92 3.57
N TRP A 253 -2.92 -11.29 3.05
CA TRP A 253 -2.84 -10.58 1.79
C TRP A 253 -2.20 -9.21 1.99
N VAL A 254 -0.90 -9.08 1.71
CA VAL A 254 -0.19 -7.78 1.79
C VAL A 254 -0.60 -6.92 0.59
N THR A 255 -1.44 -5.91 0.84
CA THR A 255 -2.09 -5.12 -0.23
C THR A 255 -1.42 -3.78 -0.47
N SER A 256 -1.02 -3.09 0.57
CA SER A 256 -0.43 -1.75 0.46
C SER A 256 0.90 -1.64 1.19
N LEU A 257 1.77 -0.80 0.67
CA LEU A 257 3.06 -0.45 1.23
C LEU A 257 3.24 1.06 1.21
N GLN A 258 3.77 1.62 2.29
CA GLN A 258 4.27 2.99 2.32
C GLN A 258 5.64 3.00 3.00
N VAL A 259 6.64 3.59 2.35
CA VAL A 259 7.94 3.83 2.96
C VAL A 259 7.92 5.19 3.62
N LEU A 260 8.01 5.19 4.95
CA LEU A 260 7.92 6.37 5.79
C LEU A 260 9.26 7.13 5.84
N PRO A 261 9.27 8.41 6.25
CA PRO A 261 10.50 9.10 6.61
C PRO A 261 11.28 8.27 7.64
N GLY A 262 12.60 8.13 7.45
CA GLY A 262 13.41 7.25 8.30
C GLY A 262 13.51 5.80 7.84
N GLY A 263 12.73 5.40 6.83
CA GLY A 263 12.86 4.10 6.14
C GLY A 263 12.02 2.96 6.72
N ASN A 264 11.17 3.23 7.71
CA ASN A 264 10.17 2.26 8.16
C ASN A 264 9.15 2.00 7.05
N ILE A 265 8.51 0.83 7.11
CA ILE A 265 7.56 0.38 6.11
C ILE A 265 6.23 0.13 6.78
N LEU A 266 5.18 0.84 6.32
CA LEU A 266 3.80 0.51 6.64
C LEU A 266 3.33 -0.61 5.72
N ILE A 267 2.66 -1.60 6.30
CA ILE A 267 2.13 -2.80 5.64
C ILE A 267 0.63 -2.85 5.84
N GLY A 268 -0.16 -2.97 4.78
CA GLY A 268 -1.56 -3.34 4.86
C GLY A 268 -1.69 -4.87 4.89
N ASN A 269 -2.28 -5.41 5.97
CA ASN A 269 -2.43 -6.85 6.22
C ASN A 269 -3.89 -7.28 6.04
N CYS A 270 -4.34 -7.31 4.80
CA CYS A 270 -5.72 -7.62 4.43
C CYS A 270 -6.02 -9.13 4.61
N HIS A 271 -7.22 -9.48 5.04
CA HIS A 271 -7.70 -10.86 5.24
C HIS A 271 -6.95 -11.70 6.30
N ALA A 272 -6.20 -11.05 7.18
CA ALA A 272 -5.43 -11.77 8.22
C ALA A 272 -6.27 -12.28 9.41
N GLY A 273 -7.53 -11.87 9.48
CA GLY A 273 -8.44 -12.22 10.58
C GLY A 273 -8.26 -11.33 11.82
N PRO A 274 -9.20 -11.41 12.77
CA PRO A 274 -9.25 -10.51 13.92
C PRO A 274 -8.11 -10.72 14.93
N ASP A 275 -7.37 -11.80 14.83
CA ASP A 275 -6.21 -12.06 15.71
C ASP A 275 -4.94 -11.34 15.25
N ASN A 276 -4.99 -10.64 14.11
CA ASN A 276 -3.85 -9.95 13.51
C ASN A 276 -4.18 -8.48 13.22
N PRO A 277 -3.21 -7.55 13.37
CA PRO A 277 -3.42 -6.15 13.03
C PRO A 277 -3.65 -5.95 11.53
N GLN A 278 -4.52 -5.00 11.21
CA GLN A 278 -4.82 -4.59 9.83
C GLN A 278 -3.70 -3.74 9.23
N LEU A 279 -3.01 -2.93 10.05
CA LEU A 279 -1.85 -2.14 9.65
C LEU A 279 -0.67 -2.43 10.56
N ILE A 280 0.52 -2.52 9.98
CA ILE A 280 1.74 -2.87 10.70
C ILE A 280 2.86 -1.95 10.20
N GLU A 281 3.52 -1.22 11.08
CA GLU A 281 4.75 -0.52 10.76
C GLU A 281 5.96 -1.33 11.25
N VAL A 282 6.91 -1.57 10.37
CA VAL A 282 8.15 -2.27 10.68
C VAL A 282 9.36 -1.46 10.31
N ASN A 283 10.46 -1.63 11.03
CA ASN A 283 11.75 -1.10 10.63
C ASN A 283 12.54 -2.09 9.75
N ARG A 284 13.70 -1.68 9.27
CA ARG A 284 14.56 -2.51 8.40
C ARG A 284 15.19 -3.72 9.12
N ARG A 285 15.14 -3.77 10.46
CA ARG A 285 15.55 -4.94 11.26
C ARG A 285 14.39 -5.94 11.45
N LYS A 286 13.22 -5.69 10.83
CA LYS A 286 11.97 -6.47 10.94
C LYS A 286 11.35 -6.38 12.34
N GLU A 287 11.65 -5.35 13.09
CA GLU A 287 11.02 -5.08 14.37
C GLU A 287 9.71 -4.33 14.12
N VAL A 288 8.64 -4.76 14.79
CA VAL A 288 7.34 -4.08 14.76
C VAL A 288 7.46 -2.79 15.58
N VAL A 289 7.17 -1.66 14.95
CA VAL A 289 7.27 -0.32 15.54
C VAL A 289 5.90 0.20 15.95
N TRP A 290 4.86 -0.12 15.20
CA TRP A 290 3.50 0.29 15.46
C TRP A 290 2.52 -0.65 14.76
N THR A 291 1.32 -0.79 15.36
CA THR A 291 0.22 -1.56 14.77
C THR A 291 -1.10 -0.84 14.95
N PHE A 292 -2.03 -1.10 14.03
CA PHE A 292 -3.43 -0.75 14.17
C PHE A 292 -4.30 -1.99 14.02
N GLN A 293 -5.16 -2.21 15.02
CA GLN A 293 -6.09 -3.33 15.05
C GLN A 293 -7.42 -2.87 15.65
N ASP A 294 -8.43 -2.71 14.78
CA ASP A 294 -9.76 -2.27 15.19
C ASP A 294 -10.82 -2.83 14.24
N PHE A 295 -11.31 -4.00 14.55
CA PHE A 295 -12.30 -4.72 13.75
C PHE A 295 -13.74 -4.20 13.94
N ASP A 296 -13.98 -3.29 14.87
CA ASP A 296 -15.25 -2.61 15.03
C ASP A 296 -15.39 -1.51 13.95
N ARG A 297 -14.35 -0.72 13.76
CA ARG A 297 -14.30 0.39 12.78
C ARG A 297 -13.94 -0.08 11.37
N PHE A 298 -12.92 -0.93 11.24
CA PHE A 298 -12.50 -1.52 9.98
C PHE A 298 -12.62 -3.05 10.07
N GLY A 299 -12.92 -3.70 8.97
CA GLY A 299 -13.11 -5.14 8.94
C GLY A 299 -11.86 -5.90 8.48
N ASN A 300 -12.12 -7.06 7.87
CA ASN A 300 -11.06 -7.96 7.42
C ASN A 300 -10.61 -7.70 5.96
N ALA A 301 -11.06 -6.62 5.33
CA ALA A 301 -10.73 -6.28 3.95
C ALA A 301 -10.18 -4.85 3.83
N THR A 302 -9.23 -4.50 4.71
CA THR A 302 -8.49 -3.23 4.64
C THR A 302 -7.52 -3.29 3.47
N THR A 303 -7.93 -2.70 2.36
CA THR A 303 -7.24 -2.85 1.07
C THR A 303 -6.13 -1.85 0.84
N ASN A 304 -6.23 -0.65 1.39
CA ASN A 304 -5.20 0.38 1.28
C ASN A 304 -5.22 1.34 2.47
N SER A 305 -4.06 1.96 2.73
CA SER A 305 -3.86 2.91 3.81
C SER A 305 -2.71 3.87 3.52
N GLN A 306 -2.69 4.99 4.25
CA GLN A 306 -1.60 5.97 4.20
C GLN A 306 -1.46 6.64 5.57
N ILE A 307 -0.26 6.62 6.17
CA ILE A 307 0.09 7.46 7.32
C ILE A 307 0.16 8.91 6.86
N LEU A 308 -0.42 9.82 7.63
CA LEU A 308 -0.53 11.25 7.34
C LEU A 308 0.35 12.09 8.26
N SER A 309 0.44 11.71 9.55
CA SER A 309 1.32 12.35 10.52
C SER A 309 1.87 11.34 11.53
N ILE A 310 2.96 11.73 12.17
CA ILE A 310 3.61 11.00 13.26
C ILE A 310 3.91 12.05 14.33
N ASP A 311 3.38 11.88 15.57
CA ASP A 311 3.56 12.78 16.72
C ASP A 311 3.29 14.27 16.39
N GLY A 312 2.20 14.54 15.64
CA GLY A 312 1.81 15.90 15.22
C GLY A 312 2.51 16.40 13.96
N GLU A 313 3.58 15.77 13.53
CA GLU A 313 4.30 16.17 12.34
C GLU A 313 3.72 15.51 11.07
N ARG A 314 3.22 16.34 10.15
CA ARG A 314 2.77 15.84 8.85
C ARG A 314 3.94 15.24 8.08
N ILE A 315 3.75 14.01 7.61
CA ILE A 315 4.68 13.39 6.69
C ILE A 315 4.23 13.63 5.24
N GLY A 316 5.17 13.85 4.33
CA GLY A 316 4.83 13.89 2.91
C GLY A 316 4.23 12.55 2.44
N VAL A 317 3.70 12.53 1.21
CA VAL A 317 3.03 11.33 0.66
C VAL A 317 3.90 10.07 0.76
N GLY A 318 5.22 10.24 0.89
CA GLY A 318 6.16 9.13 0.97
C GLY A 318 6.26 8.38 -0.38
N LEU A 319 6.95 7.26 -0.35
CA LEU A 319 6.95 6.31 -1.48
C LEU A 319 5.85 5.27 -1.22
N ARG A 320 4.95 5.11 -2.17
CA ARG A 320 3.80 4.19 -2.03
C ARG A 320 3.61 3.36 -3.29
#